data_10a1e6c4290fb2b630d416446df5c0a2
#
_entry.id   10a1e6c4290fb2b630d416446df5c0a2
#
_cell.length_a   1.000
_cell.length_b   1.000
_cell.length_c   1.000
_cell.angle_alpha   90.00
_cell.angle_beta   90.00
_cell.angle_gamma   90.00
#
_symmetry.space_group_name_H-M   'P 1'
#
loop_
_entity.id
_entity.type
_entity.pdbx_description
1 polymer ?
#
loop_
_entity_poly.entity_id
_entity_poly.type
_entity_poly.pdbx_seq_one_letter_code
_entity_poly.pdbx_strand_id
1 'polypeptide(L)'
;MQKEKSLTILLFTLLLIFSPSGLALAQGSVHVPILLYHRFGPVVTDSMTVTTALFESQLKYFKDNRYEVIPLRELVDYYLGKRQAPPPHSVVITADDGHISVYREMLPLVRKYHIPAALFIYPSAISNASYAMTWAQLRELKETGLFDFQSHTFWHPNFKREKKRLTPAEYENFVAMQLRKSKEKLEKELNVRVDMLGWPFGIYDDDLIHKAKEAGYVATFTMERHPAGTQDNVMALPRYLMTNGDGGRRLATILADSPRG
;
A
#
# COMPACT_ATOMS: atom_id res chain seq x y z
N MET A 1 48.10 -75.96 30.34
CA MET A 1 47.20 -74.91 30.83
C MET A 1 47.61 -73.58 30.16
N GLN A 2 46.98 -73.28 29.05
CA GLN A 2 47.23 -72.08 28.29
C GLN A 2 46.11 -71.07 28.63
N LYS A 3 46.47 -69.87 29.11
CA LYS A 3 45.54 -68.78 29.37
C LYS A 3 45.36 -67.95 28.09
N GLU A 4 44.19 -67.99 27.51
CA GLU A 4 43.79 -67.09 26.42
C GLU A 4 43.56 -65.72 26.99
N LYS A 5 44.24 -64.71 26.39
CA LYS A 5 44.00 -63.28 26.66
C LYS A 5 42.99 -62.75 25.61
N SER A 6 41.78 -62.48 26.04
CA SER A 6 40.77 -61.82 25.22
C SER A 6 41.11 -60.36 25.08
N LEU A 7 41.30 -59.89 23.84
CA LEU A 7 41.57 -58.48 23.49
C LEU A 7 40.24 -57.80 23.10
N THR A 8 39.69 -57.01 24.00
CA THR A 8 38.46 -56.24 23.72
C THR A 8 38.85 -54.97 22.96
N ILE A 9 38.52 -54.92 21.67
CA ILE A 9 38.67 -53.71 20.82
C ILE A 9 37.47 -52.82 21.05
N LEU A 10 37.72 -51.65 21.69
CA LEU A 10 36.72 -50.59 21.89
C LEU A 10 36.64 -49.73 20.63
N LEU A 11 35.59 -49.89 19.84
CA LEU A 11 35.35 -49.05 18.64
C LEU A 11 34.73 -47.72 19.07
N PHE A 12 35.52 -46.63 19.04
CA PHE A 12 35.02 -45.30 19.22
C PHE A 12 34.40 -44.79 17.91
N THR A 13 33.09 -44.77 17.83
CA THR A 13 32.35 -44.19 16.72
C THR A 13 32.32 -42.66 16.92
N LEU A 14 33.11 -41.96 16.16
CA LEU A 14 33.09 -40.45 16.14
C LEU A 14 31.83 -39.97 15.39
N LEU A 15 30.83 -39.57 16.13
CA LEU A 15 29.63 -38.97 15.56
C LEU A 15 29.93 -37.54 15.13
N LEU A 16 30.23 -37.32 13.86
CA LEU A 16 30.36 -35.94 13.29
C LEU A 16 28.94 -35.33 13.23
N ILE A 17 28.64 -34.47 14.20
CA ILE A 17 27.46 -33.63 14.19
C ILE A 17 27.68 -32.54 13.12
N PHE A 18 27.16 -32.77 11.94
CA PHE A 18 27.02 -31.72 10.91
C PHE A 18 25.93 -30.77 11.38
N SER A 19 26.32 -29.65 12.03
CA SER A 19 25.42 -28.50 12.18
C SER A 19 25.23 -27.88 10.79
N PRO A 20 24.02 -27.81 10.24
CA PRO A 20 23.79 -27.01 9.07
C PRO A 20 23.94 -25.55 9.50
N SER A 21 25.10 -24.96 9.25
CA SER A 21 25.27 -23.50 9.27
C SER A 21 24.35 -22.96 8.15
N GLY A 22 23.11 -22.67 8.50
CA GLY A 22 22.22 -21.94 7.62
C GLY A 22 22.90 -20.62 7.28
N LEU A 23 23.37 -20.46 6.04
CA LEU A 23 23.65 -19.14 5.51
C LEU A 23 22.35 -18.35 5.62
N ALA A 24 22.25 -17.53 6.66
CA ALA A 24 21.30 -16.43 6.65
C ALA A 24 21.78 -15.50 5.52
N LEU A 25 21.19 -15.69 4.33
CA LEU A 25 21.28 -14.70 3.27
C LEU A 25 20.80 -13.41 3.93
N ALA A 26 21.68 -12.41 4.03
CA ALA A 26 21.29 -11.07 4.43
C ALA A 26 20.14 -10.67 3.50
N GLN A 27 18.91 -10.70 4.00
CA GLN A 27 17.77 -10.17 3.26
C GLN A 27 18.06 -8.70 3.07
N GLY A 28 18.43 -8.33 1.84
CA GLY A 28 18.55 -6.94 1.44
C GLY A 28 17.29 -6.20 1.89
N SER A 29 17.43 -4.97 2.35
CA SER A 29 16.31 -4.17 2.80
C SER A 29 15.27 -4.07 1.66
N VAL A 30 14.07 -4.57 1.90
CA VAL A 30 12.97 -4.49 0.93
C VAL A 30 12.50 -3.05 0.83
N HIS A 31 12.52 -2.51 -0.36
CA HIS A 31 12.01 -1.17 -0.68
C HIS A 31 11.04 -1.29 -1.85
N VAL A 32 9.79 -0.85 -1.66
CA VAL A 32 8.75 -0.95 -2.69
C VAL A 32 8.15 0.44 -2.93
N PRO A 33 8.25 0.99 -4.14
CA PRO A 33 7.57 2.23 -4.49
C PRO A 33 6.04 2.03 -4.43
N ILE A 34 5.36 2.88 -3.66
CA ILE A 34 3.91 2.97 -3.65
C ILE A 34 3.53 4.22 -4.43
N LEU A 35 2.92 4.04 -5.59
CA LEU A 35 2.54 5.12 -6.49
C LEU A 35 1.13 5.61 -6.14
N LEU A 36 0.99 6.91 -5.91
CA LEU A 36 -0.25 7.57 -5.55
C LEU A 36 -0.78 8.38 -6.72
N TYR A 37 -1.92 8.00 -7.26
CA TYR A 37 -2.67 8.74 -8.27
C TYR A 37 -3.92 9.37 -7.66
N HIS A 38 -4.53 10.33 -8.37
CA HIS A 38 -5.81 10.93 -7.99
C HIS A 38 -6.80 10.93 -9.15
N ARG A 39 -6.41 11.50 -10.29
CA ARG A 39 -7.29 11.71 -11.44
C ARG A 39 -6.64 11.26 -12.73
N PHE A 40 -7.50 10.81 -13.64
CA PHE A 40 -7.09 10.37 -14.97
C PHE A 40 -7.93 11.10 -16.04
N GLY A 41 -7.40 11.27 -17.23
CA GLY A 41 -8.16 11.87 -18.34
C GLY A 41 -7.40 11.88 -19.64
N PRO A 42 -8.06 12.18 -20.77
CA PRO A 42 -7.38 12.30 -22.06
C PRO A 42 -6.43 13.50 -22.11
N VAL A 43 -6.68 14.52 -21.29
CA VAL A 43 -5.88 15.74 -21.17
C VAL A 43 -5.70 16.11 -19.69
N VAL A 44 -4.68 16.91 -19.40
CA VAL A 44 -4.43 17.45 -18.07
C VAL A 44 -5.44 18.56 -17.76
N THR A 45 -6.20 18.40 -16.71
CA THR A 45 -7.19 19.39 -16.25
C THR A 45 -6.74 20.13 -14.99
N ASP A 46 -5.85 19.54 -14.21
CA ASP A 46 -5.25 20.12 -13.00
C ASP A 46 -3.93 19.40 -12.64
N SER A 47 -3.27 19.86 -11.57
CA SER A 47 -1.97 19.30 -11.12
C SER A 47 -2.03 17.83 -10.67
N MET A 48 -3.22 17.31 -10.37
CA MET A 48 -3.43 15.92 -9.93
C MET A 48 -3.85 14.98 -11.06
N THR A 49 -4.02 15.52 -12.29
CA THR A 49 -4.41 14.74 -13.45
C THR A 49 -3.18 14.09 -14.10
N VAL A 50 -3.22 12.77 -14.23
CA VAL A 50 -2.32 11.99 -15.09
C VAL A 50 -3.09 11.60 -16.34
N THR A 51 -2.53 11.86 -17.53
CA THR A 51 -3.23 11.48 -18.75
C THR A 51 -3.36 9.97 -18.87
N THR A 52 -4.48 9.50 -19.42
CA THR A 52 -4.75 8.08 -19.65
C THR A 52 -3.64 7.45 -20.50
N ALA A 53 -3.14 8.19 -21.49
CA ALA A 53 -2.00 7.75 -22.32
C ALA A 53 -0.70 7.62 -21.53
N LEU A 54 -0.42 8.57 -20.60
CA LEU A 54 0.76 8.48 -19.74
C LEU A 54 0.63 7.28 -18.77
N PHE A 55 -0.52 7.12 -18.13
CA PHE A 55 -0.74 5.99 -17.24
C PHE A 55 -0.55 4.66 -17.97
N GLU A 56 -1.10 4.50 -19.18
CA GLU A 56 -0.85 3.30 -19.98
C GLU A 56 0.63 3.11 -20.33
N SER A 57 1.37 4.20 -20.62
CA SER A 57 2.80 4.10 -20.88
C SER A 57 3.60 3.65 -19.66
N GLN A 58 3.18 4.06 -18.46
CA GLN A 58 3.76 3.59 -17.19
C GLN A 58 3.51 2.10 -16.98
N LEU A 59 2.29 1.61 -17.25
CA LEU A 59 1.97 0.17 -17.16
C LEU A 59 2.79 -0.66 -18.17
N LYS A 60 2.98 -0.16 -19.39
CA LYS A 60 3.87 -0.79 -20.37
C LYS A 60 5.31 -0.82 -19.86
N TYR A 61 5.79 0.28 -19.28
CA TYR A 61 7.13 0.35 -18.71
C TYR A 61 7.33 -0.72 -17.61
N PHE A 62 6.37 -0.92 -16.73
CA PHE A 62 6.45 -1.97 -15.69
C PHE A 62 6.63 -3.34 -16.35
N LYS A 63 5.76 -3.68 -17.30
CA LYS A 63 5.83 -4.95 -18.02
C LYS A 63 7.17 -5.15 -18.74
N ASP A 64 7.63 -4.16 -19.50
CA ASP A 64 8.82 -4.24 -20.34
C ASP A 64 10.11 -4.33 -19.50
N ASN A 65 10.11 -3.76 -18.28
CA ASN A 65 11.24 -3.78 -17.36
C ASN A 65 11.06 -4.80 -16.22
N ARG A 66 10.09 -5.73 -16.32
CA ARG A 66 9.84 -6.82 -15.37
C ARG A 66 9.53 -6.35 -13.95
N TYR A 67 8.87 -5.18 -13.82
CA TYR A 67 8.26 -4.80 -12.55
C TYR A 67 6.96 -5.55 -12.36
N GLU A 68 6.76 -6.09 -11.16
CA GLU A 68 5.51 -6.72 -10.75
C GLU A 68 4.64 -5.73 -9.98
N VAL A 69 3.43 -5.46 -10.48
CA VAL A 69 2.45 -4.68 -9.71
C VAL A 69 1.79 -5.62 -8.73
N ILE A 70 2.10 -5.44 -7.43
CA ILE A 70 1.58 -6.28 -6.35
C ILE A 70 0.41 -5.62 -5.63
N PRO A 71 -0.51 -6.39 -5.02
CA PRO A 71 -1.54 -5.85 -4.15
C PRO A 71 -0.94 -5.11 -2.95
N LEU A 72 -1.50 -3.95 -2.60
CA LEU A 72 -1.08 -3.18 -1.42
C LEU A 72 -1.16 -4.04 -0.13
N ARG A 73 -2.18 -4.89 -0.03
CA ARG A 73 -2.38 -5.82 1.08
C ARG A 73 -1.17 -6.74 1.29
N GLU A 74 -0.58 -7.23 0.21
CA GLU A 74 0.58 -8.11 0.30
C GLU A 74 1.79 -7.41 0.89
N LEU A 75 2.01 -6.15 0.48
CA LEU A 75 3.09 -5.33 1.03
C LEU A 75 2.86 -5.04 2.52
N VAL A 76 1.63 -4.67 2.91
CA VAL A 76 1.29 -4.42 4.31
C VAL A 76 1.42 -5.69 5.16
N ASP A 77 0.97 -6.83 4.67
CA ASP A 77 1.10 -8.10 5.39
C ASP A 77 2.58 -8.50 5.57
N TYR A 78 3.45 -8.17 4.63
CA TYR A 78 4.90 -8.32 4.81
C TYR A 78 5.43 -7.45 5.96
N TYR A 79 5.10 -6.15 5.99
CA TYR A 79 5.53 -5.26 7.07
C TYR A 79 4.97 -5.65 8.45
N LEU A 80 3.83 -6.32 8.48
CA LEU A 80 3.24 -6.86 9.70
C LEU A 80 3.79 -8.25 10.09
N GLY A 81 4.77 -8.78 9.35
CA GLY A 81 5.36 -10.10 9.61
C GLY A 81 4.44 -11.29 9.31
N LYS A 82 3.38 -11.08 8.51
CA LYS A 82 2.37 -12.10 8.16
C LYS A 82 2.68 -12.83 6.84
N ARG A 83 3.61 -12.31 6.08
CA ARG A 83 3.97 -12.80 4.74
C ARG A 83 5.48 -12.67 4.52
N GLN A 84 6.02 -13.46 3.59
CA GLN A 84 7.39 -13.30 3.12
C GLN A 84 7.56 -12.04 2.28
N ALA A 85 8.83 -11.63 2.07
CA ALA A 85 9.16 -10.46 1.26
C ALA A 85 8.53 -10.53 -0.14
N PRO A 86 8.04 -9.39 -0.66
CA PRO A 86 7.54 -9.32 -2.03
C PRO A 86 8.66 -9.62 -3.03
N PRO A 87 8.31 -10.00 -4.28
CA PRO A 87 9.29 -10.20 -5.33
C PRO A 87 10.18 -8.97 -5.55
N PRO A 88 11.44 -9.15 -5.99
CA PRO A 88 12.25 -8.04 -6.47
C PRO A 88 11.51 -7.27 -7.58
N HIS A 89 11.76 -5.96 -7.70
CA HIS A 89 11.08 -5.09 -8.68
C HIS A 89 9.55 -5.01 -8.48
N SER A 90 9.06 -5.16 -7.24
CA SER A 90 7.67 -4.90 -6.93
C SER A 90 7.34 -3.41 -6.94
N VAL A 91 6.12 -3.07 -7.35
CA VAL A 91 5.54 -1.73 -7.30
C VAL A 91 4.08 -1.84 -6.89
N VAL A 92 3.58 -0.85 -6.15
CA VAL A 92 2.17 -0.78 -5.74
C VAL A 92 1.50 0.42 -6.38
N ILE A 93 0.26 0.25 -6.86
CA ILE A 93 -0.57 1.32 -7.42
C ILE A 93 -1.69 1.65 -6.44
N THR A 94 -1.81 2.93 -6.07
CA THR A 94 -2.91 3.45 -5.25
C THR A 94 -3.57 4.64 -5.93
N ALA A 95 -4.86 4.87 -5.67
CA ALA A 95 -5.54 6.08 -6.09
C ALA A 95 -6.43 6.61 -4.96
N ASP A 96 -6.36 7.92 -4.71
CA ASP A 96 -7.09 8.58 -3.64
C ASP A 96 -8.37 9.25 -4.17
N ASP A 97 -9.23 9.72 -3.25
CA ASP A 97 -10.45 10.51 -3.42
C ASP A 97 -11.68 9.76 -3.93
N GLY A 98 -11.55 8.70 -4.70
CA GLY A 98 -12.70 8.04 -5.33
C GLY A 98 -13.29 8.85 -6.51
N HIS A 99 -12.43 9.57 -7.26
CA HIS A 99 -12.84 10.38 -8.41
C HIS A 99 -13.39 9.52 -9.55
N ILE A 100 -14.41 10.03 -10.28
CA ILE A 100 -15.11 9.32 -11.37
C ILE A 100 -14.18 8.85 -12.50
N SER A 101 -13.04 9.51 -12.68
CA SER A 101 -12.06 9.11 -13.71
C SER A 101 -11.38 7.76 -13.41
N VAL A 102 -11.35 7.31 -12.16
CA VAL A 102 -10.91 5.95 -11.83
C VAL A 102 -11.79 4.91 -12.53
N TYR A 103 -13.11 5.13 -12.54
CA TYR A 103 -14.05 4.26 -13.24
C TYR A 103 -13.95 4.40 -14.77
N ARG A 104 -13.86 5.64 -15.28
CA ARG A 104 -13.91 5.91 -16.72
C ARG A 104 -12.61 5.60 -17.44
N GLU A 105 -11.47 5.91 -16.83
CA GLU A 105 -10.16 5.93 -17.48
C GLU A 105 -9.19 4.87 -16.93
N MET A 106 -9.12 4.72 -15.60
CA MET A 106 -8.20 3.77 -14.97
C MET A 106 -8.70 2.33 -15.11
N LEU A 107 -9.97 2.06 -14.83
CA LEU A 107 -10.54 0.70 -14.86
C LEU A 107 -10.29 -0.05 -16.17
N PRO A 108 -10.50 0.53 -17.38
CA PRO A 108 -10.20 -0.17 -18.64
C PRO A 108 -8.76 -0.64 -18.75
N LEU A 109 -7.81 0.16 -18.26
CA LEU A 109 -6.39 -0.17 -18.27
C LEU A 109 -6.03 -1.22 -17.21
N VAL A 110 -6.58 -1.08 -15.99
CA VAL A 110 -6.42 -2.08 -14.93
C VAL A 110 -6.90 -3.47 -15.40
N ARG A 111 -8.05 -3.53 -16.06
CA ARG A 111 -8.55 -4.77 -16.69
C ARG A 111 -7.64 -5.28 -17.81
N LYS A 112 -7.22 -4.39 -18.72
CA LYS A 112 -6.37 -4.73 -19.86
C LYS A 112 -5.03 -5.35 -19.44
N TYR A 113 -4.41 -4.79 -18.41
CA TYR A 113 -3.11 -5.24 -17.89
C TYR A 113 -3.23 -6.25 -16.75
N HIS A 114 -4.45 -6.51 -16.29
CA HIS A 114 -4.76 -7.41 -15.17
C HIS A 114 -3.91 -7.14 -13.92
N ILE A 115 -3.89 -5.88 -13.50
CA ILE A 115 -3.07 -5.41 -12.38
C ILE A 115 -3.92 -5.04 -11.16
N PRO A 116 -3.44 -5.26 -9.92
CA PRO A 116 -4.13 -4.82 -8.72
C PRO A 116 -3.94 -3.31 -8.49
N ALA A 117 -4.92 -2.68 -7.83
CA ALA A 117 -4.83 -1.31 -7.34
C ALA A 117 -5.59 -1.15 -6.02
N ALA A 118 -5.13 -0.26 -5.13
CA ALA A 118 -5.86 0.08 -3.92
C ALA A 118 -6.45 1.50 -4.03
N LEU A 119 -7.71 1.64 -3.62
CA LEU A 119 -8.43 2.90 -3.64
C LEU A 119 -8.66 3.40 -2.22
N PHE A 120 -8.16 4.60 -1.90
CA PHE A 120 -8.44 5.29 -0.65
C PHE A 120 -9.60 6.27 -0.86
N ILE A 121 -10.74 6.00 -0.24
CA ILE A 121 -12.01 6.65 -0.54
C ILE A 121 -12.52 7.40 0.69
N TYR A 122 -13.03 8.62 0.49
CA TYR A 122 -13.81 9.32 1.50
C TYR A 122 -15.32 9.23 1.17
N PRO A 123 -16.08 8.45 1.96
CA PRO A 123 -17.44 8.03 1.62
C PRO A 123 -18.45 9.16 1.46
N SER A 124 -18.20 10.33 2.06
CA SER A 124 -19.16 11.43 2.01
C SER A 124 -19.37 12.00 0.59
N ALA A 125 -18.38 11.84 -0.30
CA ALA A 125 -18.50 12.28 -1.69
C ALA A 125 -19.21 11.26 -2.58
N ILE A 126 -19.11 9.98 -2.26
CA ILE A 126 -19.61 8.89 -3.12
C ILE A 126 -21.14 8.98 -3.26
N SER A 127 -21.61 9.06 -4.52
CA SER A 127 -23.01 9.30 -4.91
C SER A 127 -23.56 10.66 -4.50
N ASN A 128 -22.75 11.58 -3.97
CA ASN A 128 -23.15 12.91 -3.52
C ASN A 128 -22.48 14.04 -4.30
N ALA A 129 -21.23 13.86 -4.70
CA ALA A 129 -20.48 14.85 -5.47
C ALA A 129 -20.41 14.45 -6.94
N SER A 130 -20.56 15.42 -7.85
CA SER A 130 -20.58 15.18 -9.30
C SER A 130 -19.25 14.65 -9.87
N TYR A 131 -18.14 14.90 -9.17
CA TYR A 131 -16.82 14.42 -9.54
C TYR A 131 -16.50 13.03 -8.99
N ALA A 132 -17.28 12.52 -8.03
CA ALA A 132 -17.03 11.25 -7.38
C ALA A 132 -17.76 10.09 -8.08
N MET A 133 -17.23 8.89 -7.90
CA MET A 133 -17.94 7.67 -8.29
C MET A 133 -19.24 7.49 -7.50
N THR A 134 -20.13 6.68 -8.02
CA THR A 134 -21.30 6.20 -7.30
C THR A 134 -21.00 4.88 -6.58
N TRP A 135 -21.80 4.53 -5.57
CA TRP A 135 -21.71 3.22 -4.92
C TRP A 135 -21.91 2.06 -5.89
N ALA A 136 -22.74 2.23 -6.92
CA ALA A 136 -22.92 1.22 -7.97
C ALA A 136 -21.61 0.99 -8.73
N GLN A 137 -20.91 2.06 -9.14
CA GLN A 137 -19.63 1.98 -9.83
C GLN A 137 -18.54 1.35 -8.94
N LEU A 138 -18.50 1.67 -7.65
CA LEU A 138 -17.55 1.02 -6.72
C LEU A 138 -17.82 -0.48 -6.59
N ARG A 139 -19.09 -0.91 -6.59
CA ARG A 139 -19.44 -2.33 -6.62
C ARG A 139 -18.99 -3.01 -7.91
N GLU A 140 -19.14 -2.35 -9.06
CA GLU A 140 -18.62 -2.88 -10.33
C GLU A 140 -17.08 -3.01 -10.34
N LEU A 141 -16.36 -2.06 -9.73
CA LEU A 141 -14.91 -2.20 -9.55
C LEU A 141 -14.59 -3.42 -8.66
N LYS A 142 -15.33 -3.59 -7.56
CA LYS A 142 -15.15 -4.73 -6.64
C LYS A 142 -15.32 -6.08 -7.36
N GLU A 143 -16.34 -6.21 -8.21
CA GLU A 143 -16.62 -7.45 -8.94
C GLU A 143 -15.48 -7.86 -9.90
N THR A 144 -14.57 -6.94 -10.24
CA THR A 144 -13.39 -7.27 -11.04
C THR A 144 -12.36 -8.09 -10.26
N GLY A 145 -12.36 -8.04 -8.94
CA GLY A 145 -11.34 -8.65 -8.07
C GLY A 145 -9.98 -7.95 -8.12
N LEU A 146 -9.86 -6.82 -8.84
CA LEU A 146 -8.59 -6.11 -9.06
C LEU A 146 -8.41 -4.90 -8.14
N PHE A 147 -9.46 -4.50 -7.40
CA PHE A 147 -9.41 -3.32 -6.54
C PHE A 147 -9.59 -3.67 -5.06
N ASP A 148 -8.72 -3.13 -4.23
CA ASP A 148 -8.87 -3.08 -2.77
C ASP A 148 -9.40 -1.71 -2.35
N PHE A 149 -10.35 -1.66 -1.41
CA PHE A 149 -11.04 -0.43 -1.01
C PHE A 149 -10.71 -0.09 0.43
N GLN A 150 -10.11 1.08 0.63
CA GLN A 150 -9.57 1.51 1.90
C GLN A 150 -10.03 2.95 2.24
N SER A 151 -9.79 3.38 3.46
CA SER A 151 -10.27 4.66 3.98
C SER A 151 -9.39 5.84 3.56
N HIS A 152 -10.05 6.96 3.20
CA HIS A 152 -9.42 8.28 3.10
C HIS A 152 -10.10 9.28 4.06
N THR A 153 -10.44 8.83 5.28
CA THR A 153 -11.32 9.50 6.25
C THR A 153 -12.75 9.66 5.74
N PHE A 154 -13.67 10.23 6.54
CA PHE A 154 -15.07 10.30 6.15
C PHE A 154 -15.36 11.40 5.12
N TRP A 155 -14.77 12.62 5.29
CA TRP A 155 -14.99 13.73 4.36
C TRP A 155 -13.72 14.48 3.93
N HIS A 156 -12.54 13.87 4.07
CA HIS A 156 -11.27 14.42 3.62
C HIS A 156 -10.88 15.75 4.29
N PRO A 157 -10.81 15.83 5.64
CA PRO A 157 -10.51 17.06 6.34
C PRO A 157 -9.02 17.43 6.30
N ASN A 158 -8.73 18.73 6.38
CA ASN A 158 -7.41 19.19 6.75
C ASN A 158 -7.28 19.18 8.29
N PHE A 159 -6.76 18.11 8.86
CA PHE A 159 -6.64 17.95 10.31
C PHE A 159 -5.87 19.08 11.01
N LYS A 160 -4.85 19.64 10.37
CA LYS A 160 -4.09 20.78 10.90
C LYS A 160 -4.96 22.04 11.06
N ARG A 161 -5.87 22.27 10.11
CA ARG A 161 -6.81 23.38 10.14
C ARG A 161 -7.90 23.13 11.19
N GLU A 162 -8.44 21.94 11.25
CA GLU A 162 -9.48 21.58 12.19
C GLU A 162 -8.99 21.60 13.65
N LYS A 163 -7.75 21.15 13.91
CA LYS A 163 -7.11 21.22 15.23
C LYS A 163 -6.98 22.65 15.77
N LYS A 164 -6.84 23.66 14.88
CA LYS A 164 -6.80 25.08 15.27
C LYS A 164 -8.19 25.69 15.49
N ARG A 165 -9.23 25.11 14.91
CA ARG A 165 -10.59 25.64 14.92
C ARG A 165 -11.45 25.07 16.04
N LEU A 166 -11.20 23.85 16.45
CA LEU A 166 -11.96 23.11 17.44
C LEU A 166 -11.28 23.15 18.81
N THR A 167 -12.08 23.07 19.87
CA THR A 167 -11.53 22.81 21.21
C THR A 167 -10.92 21.40 21.25
N PRO A 168 -10.04 21.07 22.22
CA PRO A 168 -9.44 19.76 22.32
C PRO A 168 -10.47 18.60 22.33
N ALA A 169 -11.56 18.74 23.10
CA ALA A 169 -12.60 17.73 23.20
C ALA A 169 -13.41 17.57 21.89
N GLU A 170 -13.70 18.69 21.20
CA GLU A 170 -14.37 18.65 19.90
C GLU A 170 -13.46 18.03 18.83
N TYR A 171 -12.15 18.35 18.84
CA TYR A 171 -11.20 17.77 17.92
C TYR A 171 -11.05 16.27 18.11
N GLU A 172 -11.00 15.79 19.36
CA GLU A 172 -10.99 14.38 19.72
C GLU A 172 -12.17 13.62 19.10
N ASN A 173 -13.40 14.11 19.37
CA ASN A 173 -14.62 13.52 18.83
C ASN A 173 -14.66 13.60 17.29
N PHE A 174 -14.17 14.70 16.72
CA PHE A 174 -14.09 14.89 15.29
C PHE A 174 -13.18 13.85 14.63
N VAL A 175 -11.95 13.66 15.13
CA VAL A 175 -11.01 12.67 14.58
C VAL A 175 -11.58 11.26 14.69
N ALA A 176 -12.10 10.90 15.86
CA ALA A 176 -12.71 9.59 16.08
C ALA A 176 -13.87 9.31 15.11
N MET A 177 -14.71 10.32 14.84
CA MET A 177 -15.79 10.23 13.87
C MET A 177 -15.27 10.05 12.45
N GLN A 178 -14.26 10.85 12.03
CA GLN A 178 -13.67 10.77 10.70
C GLN A 178 -13.12 9.36 10.39
N LEU A 179 -12.44 8.77 11.34
CA LEU A 179 -11.80 7.47 11.19
C LEU A 179 -12.83 6.32 11.21
N ARG A 180 -13.68 6.25 12.22
CA ARG A 180 -14.64 5.14 12.39
C ARG A 180 -15.75 5.17 11.35
N LYS A 181 -16.38 6.33 11.12
CA LYS A 181 -17.50 6.44 10.20
C LYS A 181 -17.10 6.16 8.74
N SER A 182 -15.85 6.50 8.34
CA SER A 182 -15.35 6.12 7.03
C SER A 182 -15.28 4.61 6.86
N LYS A 183 -14.61 3.93 7.80
CA LYS A 183 -14.47 2.48 7.83
C LYS A 183 -15.83 1.78 7.79
N GLU A 184 -16.71 2.11 8.74
CA GLU A 184 -18.05 1.52 8.85
C GLU A 184 -18.88 1.69 7.56
N LYS A 185 -18.81 2.88 6.95
CA LYS A 185 -19.58 3.17 5.72
C LYS A 185 -19.06 2.35 4.53
N LEU A 186 -17.75 2.28 4.33
CA LEU A 186 -17.15 1.51 3.25
C LEU A 186 -17.40 -0.01 3.43
N GLU A 187 -17.19 -0.52 4.65
CA GLU A 187 -17.45 -1.93 4.97
C GLU A 187 -18.91 -2.31 4.72
N LYS A 188 -19.84 -1.45 5.17
CA LYS A 188 -21.30 -1.66 4.96
C LYS A 188 -21.68 -1.66 3.49
N GLU A 189 -21.22 -0.68 2.69
CA GLU A 189 -21.66 -0.50 1.31
C GLU A 189 -21.01 -1.49 0.34
N LEU A 190 -19.79 -1.90 0.61
CA LEU A 190 -19.01 -2.74 -0.30
C LEU A 190 -18.82 -4.18 0.20
N ASN A 191 -19.16 -4.47 1.47
CA ASN A 191 -18.87 -5.76 2.11
C ASN A 191 -17.39 -6.16 1.90
N VAL A 192 -16.48 -5.30 2.34
CA VAL A 192 -15.03 -5.47 2.28
C VAL A 192 -14.42 -5.21 3.66
N ARG A 193 -13.17 -5.58 3.85
CA ARG A 193 -12.39 -5.23 5.03
C ARG A 193 -11.69 -3.88 4.80
N VAL A 194 -11.90 -2.92 5.70
CA VAL A 194 -11.23 -1.61 5.68
C VAL A 194 -10.36 -1.47 6.92
N ASP A 195 -9.07 -1.56 6.78
CA ASP A 195 -8.11 -1.46 7.88
C ASP A 195 -6.81 -0.72 7.48
N MET A 196 -6.83 -0.06 6.33
CA MET A 196 -5.76 0.84 5.87
C MET A 196 -6.30 2.25 5.65
N LEU A 197 -5.47 3.28 5.88
CA LEU A 197 -5.87 4.68 5.81
C LEU A 197 -4.85 5.51 5.03
N GLY A 198 -5.27 6.18 3.96
CA GLY A 198 -4.53 7.29 3.36
C GLY A 198 -4.83 8.59 4.10
N TRP A 199 -3.80 9.30 4.58
CA TRP A 199 -4.00 10.58 5.24
C TRP A 199 -4.33 11.68 4.25
N PRO A 200 -5.48 12.40 4.40
CA PRO A 200 -5.78 13.57 3.57
C PRO A 200 -4.63 14.58 3.58
N PHE A 201 -4.22 15.03 2.39
CA PHE A 201 -3.07 15.94 2.20
C PHE A 201 -1.74 15.39 2.75
N GLY A 202 -1.63 14.11 3.09
CA GLY A 202 -0.48 13.54 3.80
C GLY A 202 -0.31 14.08 5.23
N ILE A 203 -1.33 14.70 5.82
CA ILE A 203 -1.25 15.34 7.14
C ILE A 203 -1.50 14.30 8.23
N TYR A 204 -0.49 14.09 9.08
CA TYR A 204 -0.56 13.24 10.26
C TYR A 204 0.34 13.80 11.38
N ASP A 205 0.14 13.32 12.59
CA ASP A 205 1.01 13.46 13.77
C ASP A 205 0.86 12.20 14.65
N ASP A 206 1.65 12.10 15.71
CA ASP A 206 1.63 10.93 16.60
C ASP A 206 0.26 10.69 17.24
N ASP A 207 -0.48 11.76 17.56
CA ASP A 207 -1.84 11.69 18.10
C ASP A 207 -2.80 11.08 17.07
N LEU A 208 -2.75 11.53 15.80
CA LEU A 208 -3.56 10.98 14.71
C LEU A 208 -3.20 9.51 14.43
N ILE A 209 -1.91 9.14 14.48
CA ILE A 209 -1.47 7.74 14.37
C ILE A 209 -2.07 6.89 15.50
N HIS A 210 -2.02 7.40 16.76
CA HIS A 210 -2.59 6.69 17.88
C HIS A 210 -4.09 6.43 17.70
N LYS A 211 -4.85 7.46 17.34
CA LYS A 211 -6.29 7.38 17.06
C LYS A 211 -6.63 6.45 15.88
N ALA A 212 -5.79 6.41 14.86
CA ALA A 212 -5.97 5.47 13.76
C ALA A 212 -5.80 4.01 14.23
N LYS A 213 -4.82 3.72 15.10
CA LYS A 213 -4.67 2.40 15.71
C LYS A 213 -5.89 2.02 16.57
N GLU A 214 -6.39 2.95 17.39
CA GLU A 214 -7.60 2.75 18.20
C GLU A 214 -8.85 2.50 17.33
N ALA A 215 -8.93 3.10 16.15
CA ALA A 215 -9.99 2.87 15.17
C ALA A 215 -9.81 1.54 14.40
N GLY A 216 -8.73 0.78 14.66
CA GLY A 216 -8.48 -0.54 14.07
C GLY A 216 -7.80 -0.49 12.70
N TYR A 217 -7.10 0.61 12.36
CA TYR A 217 -6.23 0.66 11.20
C TYR A 217 -4.89 0.00 11.52
N VAL A 218 -4.40 -0.83 10.62
CA VAL A 218 -3.14 -1.59 10.77
C VAL A 218 -1.98 -0.97 9.99
N ALA A 219 -2.29 -0.13 9.01
CA ALA A 219 -1.33 0.64 8.23
C ALA A 219 -1.92 1.97 7.80
N THR A 220 -1.09 3.02 7.75
CA THR A 220 -1.50 4.31 7.19
C THR A 220 -0.44 4.85 6.21
N PHE A 221 -0.88 5.72 5.30
CA PHE A 221 -0.07 6.15 4.16
C PHE A 221 0.01 7.67 4.09
N THR A 222 1.21 8.16 3.82
CA THR A 222 1.55 9.58 3.70
C THR A 222 1.76 9.97 2.24
N MET A 223 2.31 11.17 2.02
CA MET A 223 2.76 11.65 0.71
C MET A 223 4.27 11.97 0.73
N GLU A 224 5.01 11.39 1.66
CA GLU A 224 6.45 11.51 1.72
C GLU A 224 7.08 10.75 0.55
N ARG A 225 7.98 11.44 -0.18
CA ARG A 225 8.43 10.96 -1.50
C ARG A 225 9.69 10.10 -1.39
N HIS A 226 9.54 8.86 -0.97
CA HIS A 226 10.58 7.81 -1.02
C HIS A 226 9.92 6.43 -1.10
N PRO A 227 10.67 5.35 -1.48
CA PRO A 227 10.11 4.00 -1.50
C PRO A 227 9.84 3.52 -0.07
N ALA A 228 8.74 2.80 0.12
CA ALA A 228 8.43 2.19 1.41
C ALA A 228 9.44 1.07 1.71
N GLY A 229 10.05 1.12 2.90
CA GLY A 229 11.07 0.19 3.36
C GLY A 229 10.79 -0.39 4.74
N THR A 230 11.58 -1.39 5.13
CA THR A 230 11.43 -2.05 6.45
C THR A 230 11.77 -1.13 7.63
N GLN A 231 12.40 0.02 7.36
CA GLN A 231 12.71 1.04 8.37
C GLN A 231 11.54 1.99 8.63
N ASP A 232 10.55 2.03 7.72
CA ASP A 232 9.43 2.93 7.84
C ASP A 232 8.41 2.43 8.88
N ASN A 233 7.78 3.38 9.54
CA ASN A 233 6.66 3.06 10.42
C ASN A 233 5.46 2.62 9.55
N VAL A 234 4.95 1.42 9.78
CA VAL A 234 3.77 0.90 9.06
C VAL A 234 2.55 1.83 9.19
N MET A 235 2.52 2.65 10.23
CA MET A 235 1.48 3.68 10.42
C MET A 235 1.82 5.02 9.75
N ALA A 236 2.84 5.09 8.87
CA ALA A 236 3.21 6.29 8.12
C ALA A 236 4.00 5.91 6.85
N LEU A 237 3.50 4.92 6.10
CA LEU A 237 4.19 4.46 4.89
C LEU A 237 4.20 5.56 3.80
N PRO A 238 5.37 5.82 3.20
CA PRO A 238 5.53 6.85 2.18
C PRO A 238 4.88 6.45 0.86
N ARG A 239 4.49 7.45 0.06
CA ARG A 239 3.96 7.26 -1.29
C ARG A 239 4.49 8.32 -2.25
N TYR A 240 4.76 7.95 -3.48
CA TYR A 240 5.09 8.87 -4.55
C TYR A 240 3.83 9.45 -5.18
N LEU A 241 3.53 10.73 -4.92
CA LEU A 241 2.49 11.44 -5.66
C LEU A 241 2.87 11.49 -7.15
N MET A 242 2.02 10.91 -7.99
CA MET A 242 2.19 10.85 -9.43
C MET A 242 1.46 11.99 -10.12
N THR A 243 2.15 12.67 -11.00
CA THR A 243 1.65 13.77 -11.81
C THR A 243 1.86 13.48 -13.29
N ASN A 244 1.34 14.32 -14.15
CA ASN A 244 1.57 14.15 -15.59
C ASN A 244 3.03 14.38 -16.03
N GLY A 245 3.90 14.87 -15.14
CA GLY A 245 5.34 14.98 -15.35
C GLY A 245 6.13 13.69 -15.06
N ASP A 246 5.50 12.67 -14.47
CA ASP A 246 6.20 11.47 -13.97
C ASP A 246 6.19 10.33 -15.03
N GLY A 247 6.63 10.63 -16.24
CA GLY A 247 6.84 9.65 -17.32
C GLY A 247 8.31 9.36 -17.60
N GLY A 248 8.59 8.35 -18.43
CA GLY A 248 9.89 8.04 -18.95
C GLY A 248 11.00 8.02 -17.89
N ARG A 249 11.97 8.94 -18.00
CA ARG A 249 13.14 8.99 -17.10
C ARG A 249 12.76 9.23 -15.64
N ARG A 250 11.73 10.04 -15.34
CA ARG A 250 11.32 10.31 -13.95
C ARG A 250 10.70 9.06 -13.30
N LEU A 251 9.89 8.32 -14.04
CA LEU A 251 9.38 7.04 -13.57
C LEU A 251 10.53 6.06 -13.29
N ALA A 252 11.50 5.96 -14.21
CA ALA A 252 12.69 5.12 -14.03
C ALA A 252 13.46 5.50 -12.75
N THR A 253 13.60 6.80 -12.43
CA THR A 253 14.24 7.26 -11.19
C THR A 253 13.44 6.82 -9.96
N ILE A 254 12.11 7.03 -9.94
CA ILE A 254 11.24 6.61 -8.83
C ILE A 254 11.39 5.11 -8.55
N LEU A 255 11.43 4.31 -9.61
CA LEU A 255 11.55 2.86 -9.49
C LEU A 255 12.97 2.39 -9.13
N ALA A 256 14.01 3.16 -9.52
CA ALA A 256 15.41 2.87 -9.20
C ALA A 256 15.81 3.29 -7.79
N ASP A 257 15.05 4.19 -7.13
CA ASP A 257 15.25 4.54 -5.71
C ASP A 257 15.04 3.34 -4.78
N SER A 258 14.42 2.25 -5.30
CA SER A 258 14.46 0.96 -4.61
C SER A 258 15.87 0.39 -4.73
N PRO A 259 16.63 0.20 -3.63
CA PRO A 259 17.96 -0.41 -3.68
C PRO A 259 17.86 -1.74 -4.44
N ARG A 260 18.70 -1.87 -5.46
CA ARG A 260 18.83 -3.13 -6.18
C ARG A 260 19.35 -4.16 -5.20
N GLY A 261 18.51 -5.15 -4.86
CA GLY A 261 18.89 -6.27 -4.03
C GLY A 261 20.04 -7.08 -4.63
#